data_56ff96bf131039c57a0808f95d4fc650
#
_entry.id   56ff96bf131039c57a0808f95d4fc650
#
_cell.length_a   1.000
_cell.length_b   1.000
_cell.length_c   1.000
_cell.angle_alpha   90.00
_cell.angle_beta   90.00
_cell.angle_gamma   90.00
#
_symmetry.space_group_name_H-M   'P 1'
#
loop_
_entity.id
_entity.type
_entity.pdbx_description
1 polymer ?
#
loop_
_entity_poly.entity_id
_entity_poly.type
_entity_poly.pdbx_seq_one_letter_code
_entity_poly.pdbx_strand_id
1 'polypeptide(L)'
;MLLQLSYSNGGWSLTSPVYGETPKPSVSDPLLTPDRIRAYLIEVAELLPDGSPQCIVVVGGSLLALLGFREATNDVDSIKRLGTSLKDAVAQVADRHGLAPRWLNDSAAGFAPQTFDESACSVELDHPRLRVLGAPLQQVFVMKLFAARALDITDLTAIWSACGFESPEQAADLYHAAYPHLEWDEYLVDEIRAIGERGSGARTIRLGDVDPEL
;
A
#
# COMPACT_ATOMS: atom_id res chain seq x y z
N MET A 1 21.81 -4.38 6.17
CA MET A 1 22.49 -4.35 4.87
C MET A 1 21.95 -3.15 4.13
N LEU A 2 22.77 -2.10 4.03
CA LEU A 2 22.38 -0.71 3.73
C LEU A 2 22.06 -0.52 2.25
N LEU A 3 21.02 0.25 1.99
CA LEU A 3 20.81 0.94 0.70
C LEU A 3 21.87 2.05 0.60
N GLN A 4 22.76 1.98 -0.37
CA GLN A 4 23.71 3.04 -0.66
C GLN A 4 23.13 3.93 -1.75
N LEU A 5 22.80 5.18 -1.38
CA LEU A 5 22.55 6.25 -2.32
C LEU A 5 23.89 6.71 -2.91
N SER A 6 24.09 6.60 -4.21
CA SER A 6 25.23 7.18 -4.88
C SER A 6 24.80 8.32 -5.79
N TYR A 7 25.43 9.49 -5.63
CA TYR A 7 25.25 10.64 -6.49
C TYR A 7 26.33 10.64 -7.58
N SER A 8 25.93 10.54 -8.86
CA SER A 8 26.83 10.71 -9.99
C SER A 8 26.12 11.38 -11.17
N ASN A 9 26.82 12.31 -11.82
CA ASN A 9 26.37 13.02 -13.03
C ASN A 9 25.05 13.77 -12.94
N GLY A 10 24.76 14.43 -11.79
CA GLY A 10 23.56 15.28 -11.67
C GLY A 10 22.27 14.53 -11.41
N GLY A 11 22.32 13.26 -11.00
CA GLY A 11 21.17 12.45 -10.63
C GLY A 11 21.47 11.44 -9.53
N TRP A 12 20.46 11.16 -8.69
CA TRP A 12 20.51 10.12 -7.66
C TRP A 12 20.19 8.76 -8.26
N SER A 13 21.01 7.76 -7.98
CA SER A 13 20.80 6.36 -8.36
C SER A 13 20.71 5.48 -7.12
N LEU A 14 19.59 4.79 -6.96
CA LEU A 14 19.35 3.80 -5.91
C LEU A 14 19.83 2.43 -6.39
N THR A 15 20.81 1.84 -5.72
CA THR A 15 21.12 0.43 -5.87
C THR A 15 20.41 -0.35 -4.77
N SER A 16 19.31 -1.00 -5.12
CA SER A 16 18.59 -1.91 -4.23
C SER A 16 19.35 -3.21 -4.04
N PRO A 17 19.38 -3.79 -2.83
CA PRO A 17 19.72 -5.19 -2.69
C PRO A 17 18.72 -6.04 -3.45
N VAL A 18 19.21 -7.03 -4.18
CA VAL A 18 18.41 -7.99 -4.94
C VAL A 18 17.63 -8.87 -3.94
N TYR A 19 16.46 -8.37 -3.50
CA TYR A 19 15.41 -9.26 -3.02
C TYR A 19 14.78 -9.85 -4.28
N GLY A 20 14.62 -11.19 -4.29
CA GLY A 20 14.14 -11.92 -5.45
C GLY A 20 12.97 -11.18 -6.12
N GLU A 21 13.14 -10.84 -7.39
CA GLU A 21 12.13 -10.15 -8.18
C GLU A 21 10.83 -10.95 -8.07
N THR A 22 9.80 -10.35 -7.47
CA THR A 22 8.44 -10.80 -7.73
C THR A 22 8.28 -10.76 -9.24
N PRO A 23 7.82 -11.84 -9.90
CA PRO A 23 7.64 -11.82 -11.34
C PRO A 23 6.80 -10.59 -11.69
N LYS A 24 7.32 -9.71 -12.57
CA LYS A 24 6.54 -8.58 -13.08
C LYS A 24 5.24 -9.15 -13.64
N PRO A 25 4.08 -8.56 -13.30
CA PRO A 25 2.82 -8.99 -13.89
C PRO A 25 2.98 -9.03 -15.40
N SER A 26 2.50 -10.11 -16.03
CA SER A 26 2.49 -10.18 -17.49
C SER A 26 1.61 -9.03 -18.01
N VAL A 27 1.94 -8.48 -19.19
CA VAL A 27 1.21 -7.34 -19.82
C VAL A 27 -0.29 -7.64 -20.02
N SER A 28 -0.76 -8.83 -19.66
CA SER A 28 -2.12 -9.34 -19.81
C SER A 28 -2.93 -9.43 -18.53
N ASP A 29 -2.34 -9.20 -17.33
CA ASP A 29 -3.10 -9.33 -16.09
C ASP A 29 -4.08 -8.16 -15.93
N PRO A 30 -5.38 -8.41 -15.69
CA PRO A 30 -6.35 -7.35 -15.56
C PRO A 30 -6.09 -6.51 -14.31
N LEU A 31 -6.04 -5.19 -14.48
CA LEU A 31 -5.91 -4.25 -13.36
C LEU A 31 -7.09 -4.41 -12.39
N LEU A 32 -6.78 -4.36 -11.10
CA LEU A 32 -7.73 -4.45 -10.00
C LEU A 32 -8.21 -3.04 -9.62
N THR A 33 -9.40 -2.69 -10.09
CA THR A 33 -10.12 -1.49 -9.63
C THR A 33 -10.72 -1.73 -8.24
N PRO A 34 -11.11 -0.69 -7.48
CA PRO A 34 -11.77 -0.85 -6.18
C PRO A 34 -12.96 -1.81 -6.20
N ASP A 35 -13.81 -1.71 -7.23
CA ASP A 35 -15.00 -2.56 -7.37
C ASP A 35 -14.63 -4.02 -7.62
N ARG A 36 -13.62 -4.27 -8.45
CA ARG A 36 -13.10 -5.62 -8.68
C ARG A 36 -12.47 -6.22 -7.42
N ILE A 37 -11.69 -5.42 -6.68
CA ILE A 37 -11.12 -5.85 -5.39
C ILE A 37 -12.23 -6.29 -4.45
N ARG A 38 -13.28 -5.46 -4.26
CA ARG A 38 -14.41 -5.80 -3.39
C ARG A 38 -15.15 -7.05 -3.85
N ALA A 39 -15.46 -7.15 -5.14
CA ALA A 39 -16.16 -8.30 -5.71
C ALA A 39 -15.37 -9.60 -5.52
N TYR A 40 -14.07 -9.61 -5.80
CA TYR A 40 -13.23 -10.79 -5.65
C TYR A 40 -12.99 -11.18 -4.19
N LEU A 41 -12.88 -10.21 -3.28
CA LEU A 41 -12.80 -10.49 -1.84
C LEU A 41 -14.08 -11.12 -1.29
N ILE A 42 -15.25 -10.70 -1.79
CA ILE A 42 -16.53 -11.34 -1.45
C ILE A 42 -16.56 -12.78 -1.97
N GLU A 43 -16.14 -13.01 -3.23
CA GLU A 43 -16.10 -14.35 -3.80
C GLU A 43 -15.11 -15.27 -3.06
N VAL A 44 -13.94 -14.73 -2.65
CA VAL A 44 -13.02 -15.45 -1.76
C VAL A 44 -13.70 -15.82 -0.45
N ALA A 45 -14.42 -14.89 0.16
CA ALA A 45 -15.14 -15.14 1.41
C ALA A 45 -16.21 -16.26 1.28
N GLU A 46 -16.91 -16.31 0.13
CA GLU A 46 -17.90 -17.36 -0.15
C GLU A 46 -17.28 -18.75 -0.30
N LEU A 47 -16.03 -18.84 -0.71
CA LEU A 47 -15.29 -20.09 -0.85
C LEU A 47 -14.65 -20.58 0.45
N LEU A 48 -14.59 -19.74 1.47
CA LEU A 48 -14.01 -20.12 2.76
C LEU A 48 -14.97 -21.05 3.52
N PRO A 49 -14.44 -22.02 4.29
CA PRO A 49 -15.25 -22.88 5.14
C PRO A 49 -15.97 -22.07 6.24
N ASP A 50 -17.09 -22.60 6.71
CA ASP A 50 -17.77 -22.05 7.87
C ASP A 50 -16.88 -22.13 9.13
N GLY A 51 -16.98 -21.13 9.99
CA GLY A 51 -16.19 -21.04 11.21
C GLY A 51 -15.92 -19.58 11.61
N SER A 52 -14.90 -19.38 12.42
CA SER A 52 -14.46 -18.03 12.74
C SER A 52 -13.94 -17.32 11.48
N PRO A 53 -14.30 -16.03 11.28
CA PRO A 53 -13.86 -15.30 10.10
C PRO A 53 -12.32 -15.23 10.05
N GLN A 54 -11.76 -15.48 8.85
CA GLN A 54 -10.36 -15.16 8.61
C GLN A 54 -10.20 -13.64 8.53
N CYS A 55 -9.03 -13.15 8.90
CA CYS A 55 -8.76 -11.71 8.89
C CYS A 55 -7.51 -11.42 8.07
N ILE A 56 -7.63 -10.48 7.14
CA ILE A 56 -6.50 -9.88 6.43
C ILE A 56 -6.43 -8.39 6.72
N VAL A 57 -5.23 -7.83 6.62
CA VAL A 57 -5.01 -6.38 6.72
C VAL A 57 -4.37 -5.91 5.42
N VAL A 58 -5.16 -5.19 4.64
CA VAL A 58 -4.75 -4.68 3.32
C VAL A 58 -3.89 -3.44 3.48
N VAL A 59 -2.85 -3.35 2.68
CA VAL A 59 -1.87 -2.26 2.63
C VAL A 59 -1.55 -1.87 1.17
N GLY A 60 -0.61 -0.98 1.00
CA GLY A 60 -0.04 -0.67 -0.31
C GLY A 60 -1.01 -0.09 -1.32
N GLY A 61 -0.79 -0.40 -2.60
CA GLY A 61 -1.58 0.13 -3.71
C GLY A 61 -3.04 -0.26 -3.68
N SER A 62 -3.36 -1.46 -3.17
CA SER A 62 -4.73 -1.94 -3.08
C SER A 62 -5.56 -1.18 -2.04
N LEU A 63 -4.98 -0.87 -0.88
CA LEU A 63 -5.67 -0.02 0.09
C LEU A 63 -5.88 1.38 -0.46
N LEU A 64 -4.86 1.95 -1.13
CA LEU A 64 -4.98 3.27 -1.74
C LEU A 64 -6.05 3.31 -2.83
N ALA A 65 -6.21 2.22 -3.60
CA ALA A 65 -7.31 2.09 -4.55
C ALA A 65 -8.66 2.05 -3.84
N LEU A 66 -8.83 1.21 -2.81
CA LEU A 66 -10.07 1.10 -2.04
C LEU A 66 -10.50 2.43 -1.42
N LEU A 67 -9.53 3.26 -1.01
CA LEU A 67 -9.75 4.59 -0.40
C LEU A 67 -9.84 5.72 -1.44
N GLY A 68 -9.71 5.44 -2.74
CA GLY A 68 -9.87 6.43 -3.81
C GLY A 68 -8.64 7.32 -4.08
N PHE A 69 -7.47 6.96 -3.55
CA PHE A 69 -6.20 7.66 -3.84
C PHE A 69 -5.51 7.14 -5.11
N ARG A 70 -6.01 6.04 -5.67
CA ARG A 70 -5.49 5.38 -6.85
C ARG A 70 -6.62 4.73 -7.64
N GLU A 71 -6.52 4.73 -8.97
CA GLU A 71 -7.57 4.15 -9.83
C GLU A 71 -7.58 2.62 -9.81
N ALA A 72 -6.40 1.99 -9.81
CA ALA A 72 -6.26 0.54 -9.84
C ALA A 72 -4.88 0.09 -9.34
N THR A 73 -4.76 -1.21 -9.08
CA THR A 73 -3.51 -1.88 -8.70
C THR A 73 -3.36 -3.21 -9.44
N ASN A 74 -2.19 -3.84 -9.36
CA ASN A 74 -1.95 -5.17 -9.93
C ASN A 74 -2.28 -6.31 -8.96
N ASP A 75 -2.24 -6.05 -7.66
CA ASP A 75 -2.37 -7.04 -6.59
C ASP A 75 -2.98 -6.45 -5.32
N VAL A 76 -3.32 -7.33 -4.40
CA VAL A 76 -3.76 -7.00 -3.05
C VAL A 76 -2.75 -7.56 -2.05
N ASP A 77 -2.05 -6.66 -1.34
CA ASP A 77 -1.08 -7.04 -0.34
C ASP A 77 -1.67 -7.05 1.07
N SER A 78 -1.43 -8.13 1.81
CA SER A 78 -1.77 -8.23 3.24
C SER A 78 -0.50 -8.26 4.10
N ILE A 79 -0.49 -7.51 5.20
CA ILE A 79 0.55 -7.65 6.24
C ILE A 79 0.29 -8.81 7.20
N LYS A 80 -0.89 -9.43 7.15
CA LYS A 80 -1.16 -10.69 7.87
C LYS A 80 -0.89 -11.87 6.96
N ARG A 81 -0.33 -12.92 7.52
CA ARG A 81 -0.09 -14.18 6.80
C ARG A 81 -1.42 -14.82 6.42
N LEU A 82 -1.51 -15.29 5.17
CA LEU A 82 -2.66 -16.00 4.65
C LEU A 82 -2.60 -17.48 5.05
N GLY A 83 -3.68 -17.98 5.65
CA GLY A 83 -3.86 -19.42 5.93
C GLY A 83 -4.07 -20.22 4.65
N THR A 84 -3.93 -21.56 4.75
CA THR A 84 -4.04 -22.46 3.60
C THR A 84 -5.37 -22.33 2.91
N SER A 85 -6.49 -22.42 3.63
CA SER A 85 -7.84 -22.30 3.06
C SER A 85 -8.08 -20.97 2.34
N LEU A 86 -7.49 -19.87 2.85
CA LEU A 86 -7.57 -18.57 2.18
C LEU A 86 -6.75 -18.56 0.89
N LYS A 87 -5.54 -19.14 0.90
CA LYS A 87 -4.71 -19.29 -0.31
C LYS A 87 -5.40 -20.15 -1.39
N ASP A 88 -6.07 -21.22 -0.97
CA ASP A 88 -6.82 -22.08 -1.89
C ASP A 88 -8.03 -21.34 -2.51
N ALA A 89 -8.75 -20.56 -1.71
CA ALA A 89 -9.84 -19.72 -2.21
C ALA A 89 -9.35 -18.63 -3.17
N VAL A 90 -8.24 -17.96 -2.84
CA VAL A 90 -7.59 -16.96 -3.70
C VAL A 90 -7.19 -17.55 -5.05
N ALA A 91 -6.61 -18.76 -5.06
CA ALA A 91 -6.25 -19.46 -6.30
C ALA A 91 -7.47 -19.80 -7.15
N GLN A 92 -8.57 -20.25 -6.54
CA GLN A 92 -9.81 -20.55 -7.26
C GLN A 92 -10.41 -19.30 -7.91
N VAL A 93 -10.41 -18.15 -7.22
CA VAL A 93 -10.86 -16.88 -7.80
C VAL A 93 -9.93 -16.44 -8.93
N ALA A 94 -8.61 -16.61 -8.77
CA ALA A 94 -7.65 -16.31 -9.82
C ALA A 94 -7.94 -17.11 -11.09
N ASP A 95 -8.17 -18.43 -10.97
CA ASP A 95 -8.46 -19.31 -12.10
C ASP A 95 -9.75 -18.91 -12.83
N ARG A 96 -10.80 -18.53 -12.10
CA ARG A 96 -12.10 -18.13 -12.68
C ARG A 96 -12.01 -16.83 -13.47
N HIS A 97 -11.20 -15.89 -13.01
CA HIS A 97 -11.13 -14.53 -13.56
C HIS A 97 -9.87 -14.22 -14.36
N GLY A 98 -8.98 -15.22 -14.54
CA GLY A 98 -7.72 -15.07 -15.27
C GLY A 98 -6.78 -14.06 -14.58
N LEU A 99 -6.77 -14.06 -13.24
CA LEU A 99 -5.87 -13.23 -12.45
C LEU A 99 -4.54 -13.93 -12.21
N ALA A 100 -3.53 -13.16 -11.82
CA ALA A 100 -2.29 -13.74 -11.30
C ALA A 100 -2.61 -14.67 -10.12
N PRO A 101 -1.97 -15.83 -9.98
CA PRO A 101 -2.27 -16.79 -8.89
C PRO A 101 -2.08 -16.20 -7.49
N ARG A 102 -1.33 -15.12 -7.38
CA ARG A 102 -1.03 -14.39 -6.15
C ARG A 102 -1.58 -12.96 -6.15
N TRP A 103 -2.69 -12.73 -6.88
CA TRP A 103 -3.35 -11.43 -6.91
C TRP A 103 -3.71 -10.90 -5.51
N LEU A 104 -4.01 -11.79 -4.57
CA LEU A 104 -4.05 -11.52 -3.14
C LEU A 104 -2.92 -12.33 -2.48
N ASN A 105 -2.03 -11.63 -1.78
CA ASN A 105 -0.82 -12.24 -1.24
C ASN A 105 -0.43 -11.65 0.12
N ASP A 106 0.52 -12.30 0.80
CA ASP A 106 1.03 -11.91 2.10
C ASP A 106 2.52 -11.48 2.05
N SER A 107 2.96 -10.95 0.91
CA SER A 107 4.36 -10.52 0.73
C SER A 107 4.74 -9.38 1.66
N ALA A 108 3.79 -8.50 1.97
CA ALA A 108 3.98 -7.37 2.87
C ALA A 108 4.16 -7.79 4.35
N ALA A 109 3.82 -9.02 4.73
CA ALA A 109 3.93 -9.49 6.12
C ALA A 109 5.36 -9.46 6.68
N GLY A 110 6.38 -9.54 5.82
CA GLY A 110 7.79 -9.42 6.22
C GLY A 110 8.24 -7.98 6.50
N PHE A 111 7.43 -6.99 6.17
CA PHE A 111 7.74 -5.56 6.24
C PHE A 111 6.77 -4.80 7.15
N ALA A 112 5.99 -5.53 7.96
CA ALA A 112 5.05 -4.91 8.89
C ALA A 112 5.81 -3.98 9.86
N PRO A 113 5.36 -2.73 10.05
CA PRO A 113 5.97 -1.80 11.00
C PRO A 113 5.88 -2.33 12.43
N GLN A 114 6.91 -2.09 13.25
CA GLN A 114 6.82 -2.45 14.68
C GLN A 114 5.78 -1.64 15.45
N THR A 115 5.41 -0.47 14.92
CA THR A 115 4.37 0.42 15.47
C THR A 115 2.97 0.04 15.02
N PHE A 116 2.80 -1.05 14.24
CA PHE A 116 1.49 -1.43 13.71
C PHE A 116 0.53 -1.86 14.83
N ASP A 117 -0.62 -1.21 14.86
CA ASP A 117 -1.73 -1.54 15.76
C ASP A 117 -2.98 -1.90 14.93
N GLU A 118 -3.40 -3.15 15.03
CA GLU A 118 -4.59 -3.66 14.30
C GLU A 118 -5.88 -2.97 14.78
N SER A 119 -5.93 -2.51 16.03
CA SER A 119 -7.12 -1.83 16.57
C SER A 119 -7.39 -0.47 15.90
N ALA A 120 -6.38 0.13 15.27
CA ALA A 120 -6.49 1.38 14.54
C ALA A 120 -6.90 1.20 13.06
N CYS A 121 -7.10 -0.05 12.59
CA CYS A 121 -7.49 -0.35 11.22
C CYS A 121 -8.96 -0.01 10.95
N SER A 122 -9.24 0.49 9.74
CA SER A 122 -10.61 0.59 9.22
C SER A 122 -11.14 -0.78 8.79
N VAL A 123 -12.48 -0.94 8.76
CA VAL A 123 -13.11 -2.15 8.22
C VAL A 123 -13.51 -1.89 6.78
N GLU A 124 -12.86 -2.60 5.84
CA GLU A 124 -13.12 -2.47 4.39
C GLU A 124 -14.16 -3.49 3.89
N LEU A 125 -14.20 -4.67 4.54
CA LEU A 125 -15.22 -5.70 4.30
C LEU A 125 -15.46 -6.46 5.61
N ASP A 126 -16.73 -6.63 5.99
CA ASP A 126 -17.14 -7.47 7.12
C ASP A 126 -18.08 -8.57 6.63
N HIS A 127 -17.51 -9.72 6.34
CA HIS A 127 -18.23 -10.91 5.89
C HIS A 127 -18.11 -12.01 6.95
N PRO A 128 -19.14 -12.87 7.17
CA PRO A 128 -19.10 -13.92 8.21
C PRO A 128 -17.87 -14.84 8.17
N ARG A 129 -17.23 -15.00 7.01
CA ARG A 129 -16.06 -15.87 6.85
C ARG A 129 -14.75 -15.13 6.54
N LEU A 130 -14.81 -13.82 6.19
CA LEU A 130 -13.63 -13.01 5.89
C LEU A 130 -13.81 -11.58 6.38
N ARG A 131 -12.93 -11.13 7.24
CA ARG A 131 -12.83 -9.73 7.63
C ARG A 131 -11.63 -9.09 6.95
N VAL A 132 -11.86 -8.02 6.22
CA VAL A 132 -10.81 -7.24 5.56
C VAL A 132 -10.66 -5.91 6.27
N LEU A 133 -9.48 -5.67 6.78
CA LEU A 133 -9.11 -4.43 7.45
C LEU A 133 -8.18 -3.62 6.54
N GLY A 134 -8.29 -2.30 6.59
CA GLY A 134 -7.37 -1.37 5.96
C GLY A 134 -6.41 -0.79 7.00
N ALA A 135 -5.11 -0.85 6.75
CA ALA A 135 -4.13 -0.28 7.66
C ALA A 135 -4.24 1.25 7.73
N PRO A 136 -3.92 1.89 8.88
CA PRO A 136 -3.86 3.34 8.97
C PRO A 136 -2.93 3.94 7.91
N LEU A 137 -3.34 5.04 7.28
CA LEU A 137 -2.55 5.66 6.19
C LEU A 137 -1.14 6.07 6.63
N GLN A 138 -0.96 6.46 7.89
CA GLN A 138 0.37 6.75 8.45
C GLN A 138 1.28 5.51 8.41
N GLN A 139 0.74 4.32 8.68
CA GLN A 139 1.50 3.07 8.59
C GLN A 139 1.82 2.71 7.13
N VAL A 140 0.86 2.91 6.22
CA VAL A 140 1.09 2.73 4.77
C VAL A 140 2.15 3.71 4.27
N PHE A 141 2.15 4.96 4.74
CA PHE A 141 3.13 5.97 4.38
C PHE A 141 4.56 5.52 4.77
N VAL A 142 4.78 5.12 6.02
CA VAL A 142 6.12 4.67 6.45
C VAL A 142 6.54 3.35 5.79
N MET A 143 5.61 2.44 5.47
CA MET A 143 5.90 1.23 4.69
C MET A 143 6.36 1.56 3.27
N LYS A 144 5.78 2.59 2.65
CA LYS A 144 6.18 3.05 1.31
C LYS A 144 7.53 3.77 1.33
N LEU A 145 7.80 4.57 2.35
CA LEU A 145 9.14 5.14 2.57
C LEU A 145 10.19 4.03 2.71
N PHE A 146 9.87 2.99 3.48
CA PHE A 146 10.76 1.84 3.64
C PHE A 146 11.00 1.09 2.31
N ALA A 147 9.97 0.92 1.48
CA ALA A 147 10.08 0.24 0.19
C ALA A 147 10.89 1.04 -0.84
N ALA A 148 10.94 2.37 -0.73
CA ALA A 148 11.73 3.32 -1.54
C ALA A 148 11.64 3.09 -3.07
N ARG A 149 10.45 2.76 -3.60
CA ARG A 149 10.25 2.54 -5.04
C ARG A 149 9.89 3.86 -5.74
N ALA A 150 10.33 4.03 -6.98
CA ALA A 150 10.03 5.24 -7.74
C ALA A 150 8.52 5.54 -7.88
N LEU A 151 7.68 4.50 -7.98
CA LEU A 151 6.21 4.63 -8.03
C LEU A 151 5.60 5.04 -6.68
N ASP A 152 6.30 4.82 -5.57
CA ASP A 152 5.79 5.13 -4.25
C ASP A 152 5.74 6.63 -3.97
N ILE A 153 6.56 7.45 -4.65
CA ILE A 153 6.54 8.92 -4.50
C ILE A 153 5.17 9.50 -4.89
N THR A 154 4.55 9.00 -5.96
CA THR A 154 3.22 9.44 -6.39
C THR A 154 2.18 9.10 -5.32
N ASP A 155 2.21 7.88 -4.81
CA ASP A 155 1.31 7.42 -3.76
C ASP A 155 1.53 8.20 -2.46
N LEU A 156 2.79 8.37 -2.02
CA LEU A 156 3.16 9.16 -0.83
C LEU A 156 2.64 10.59 -0.93
N THR A 157 2.82 11.23 -2.09
CA THR A 157 2.31 12.58 -2.36
C THR A 157 0.78 12.63 -2.26
N ALA A 158 0.09 11.63 -2.83
CA ALA A 158 -1.38 11.57 -2.83
C ALA A 158 -1.97 11.43 -1.42
N ILE A 159 -1.32 10.64 -0.54
CA ILE A 159 -1.84 10.36 0.80
C ILE A 159 -1.34 11.32 1.88
N TRP A 160 -0.31 12.13 1.62
CA TRP A 160 0.32 12.99 2.63
C TRP A 160 -0.68 13.75 3.50
N SER A 161 -1.59 14.49 2.85
CA SER A 161 -2.57 15.29 3.59
C SER A 161 -3.63 14.46 4.33
N ALA A 162 -3.87 13.23 3.92
CA ALA A 162 -4.81 12.33 4.57
C ALA A 162 -4.17 11.55 5.74
N CYS A 163 -2.83 11.46 5.77
CA CYS A 163 -2.11 10.90 6.91
C CYS A 163 -2.27 11.73 8.19
N GLY A 164 -2.52 13.05 8.08
CA GLY A 164 -2.71 13.93 9.23
C GLY A 164 -1.44 14.15 10.05
N PHE A 165 -0.26 14.01 9.45
CA PHE A 165 0.99 14.42 10.10
C PHE A 165 1.02 15.93 10.31
N GLU A 166 1.47 16.35 11.49
CA GLU A 166 1.62 17.76 11.84
C GLU A 166 2.86 18.37 11.17
N SER A 167 3.89 17.53 10.94
CA SER A 167 5.15 17.96 10.32
C SER A 167 5.89 16.78 9.65
N PRO A 168 6.86 17.05 8.76
CA PRO A 168 7.75 16.02 8.21
C PRO A 168 8.54 15.29 9.29
N GLU A 169 8.93 15.96 10.36
CA GLU A 169 9.65 15.41 11.50
C GLU A 169 8.81 14.32 12.20
N GLN A 170 7.51 14.57 12.42
CA GLN A 170 6.60 13.56 12.99
C GLN A 170 6.51 12.28 12.13
N ALA A 171 6.49 12.43 10.81
CA ALA A 171 6.49 11.29 9.91
C ALA A 171 7.83 10.53 9.94
N ALA A 172 8.96 11.25 10.05
CA ALA A 172 10.29 10.65 10.21
C ALA A 172 10.42 9.93 11.56
N ASP A 173 9.92 10.51 12.65
CA ASP A 173 9.89 9.85 13.96
C ASP A 173 9.08 8.55 13.92
N LEU A 174 7.92 8.56 13.27
CA LEU A 174 7.14 7.33 13.08
C LEU A 174 7.88 6.29 12.24
N TYR A 175 8.59 6.72 11.19
CA TYR A 175 9.40 5.83 10.36
C TYR A 175 10.51 5.14 11.17
N HIS A 176 11.25 5.89 11.98
CA HIS A 176 12.30 5.32 12.83
C HIS A 176 11.73 4.42 13.93
N ALA A 177 10.58 4.77 14.51
CA ALA A 177 9.89 3.91 15.46
C ALA A 177 9.37 2.62 14.81
N ALA A 178 8.92 2.70 13.56
CA ALA A 178 8.43 1.55 12.79
C ALA A 178 9.54 0.57 12.40
N TYR A 179 10.75 1.10 12.12
CA TYR A 179 11.90 0.33 11.65
C TYR A 179 13.19 0.67 12.42
N PRO A 180 13.25 0.38 13.74
CA PRO A 180 14.35 0.80 14.63
C PRO A 180 15.69 0.13 14.34
N HIS A 181 15.71 -0.87 13.46
CA HIS A 181 16.93 -1.54 13.01
C HIS A 181 17.65 -0.81 11.86
N LEU A 182 17.01 0.22 11.29
CA LEU A 182 17.62 1.02 10.23
C LEU A 182 18.55 2.09 10.84
N GLU A 183 19.60 2.41 10.11
CA GLU A 183 20.45 3.54 10.46
C GLU A 183 19.68 4.87 10.31
N TRP A 184 20.08 5.85 11.12
CA TRP A 184 19.52 7.18 11.03
C TRP A 184 19.90 7.83 9.70
N ASP A 185 18.88 8.31 8.97
CA ASP A 185 19.06 9.04 7.73
C ASP A 185 18.82 10.53 7.97
N GLU A 186 19.88 11.33 7.86
CA GLU A 186 19.83 12.79 8.09
C GLU A 186 19.02 13.52 7.02
N TYR A 187 18.80 12.94 5.84
CA TYR A 187 18.07 13.53 4.72
C TYR A 187 16.58 13.16 4.70
N LEU A 188 16.15 12.19 5.50
CA LEU A 188 14.78 11.66 5.49
C LEU A 188 13.73 12.77 5.71
N VAL A 189 13.97 13.71 6.64
CA VAL A 189 13.04 14.81 6.92
C VAL A 189 12.89 15.72 5.70
N ASP A 190 13.98 16.02 4.99
CA ASP A 190 13.95 16.86 3.79
C ASP A 190 13.26 16.17 2.63
N GLU A 191 13.43 14.85 2.49
CA GLU A 191 12.69 14.04 1.50
C GLU A 191 11.19 14.04 1.79
N ILE A 192 10.78 13.82 3.05
CA ILE A 192 9.38 13.86 3.46
C ILE A 192 8.79 15.26 3.25
N ARG A 193 9.54 16.31 3.54
CA ARG A 193 9.12 17.71 3.31
C ARG A 193 8.85 17.95 1.83
N ALA A 194 9.74 17.48 0.94
CA ALA A 194 9.56 17.60 -0.50
C ALA A 194 8.32 16.83 -1.02
N ILE A 195 7.98 15.68 -0.40
CA ILE A 195 6.75 14.94 -0.67
C ILE A 195 5.54 15.76 -0.25
N GLY A 196 5.55 16.32 0.96
CA GLY A 196 4.48 17.13 1.52
C GLY A 196 4.17 18.39 0.71
N GLU A 197 5.20 19.09 0.25
CA GLU A 197 5.08 20.27 -0.60
C GLU A 197 4.40 19.95 -1.92
N ARG A 198 4.76 18.85 -2.58
CA ARG A 198 4.10 18.37 -3.80
C ARG A 198 2.65 18.02 -3.57
N GLY A 199 2.32 17.33 -2.47
CA GLY A 199 0.96 16.95 -2.11
C GLY A 199 0.06 18.14 -1.78
N SER A 200 0.62 19.19 -1.20
CA SER A 200 -0.11 20.43 -0.88
C SER A 200 -0.39 21.29 -2.12
N GLY A 201 0.51 21.27 -3.10
CA GLY A 201 0.36 21.99 -4.37
C GLY A 201 -0.72 21.39 -5.29
N ALA A 202 -0.95 20.08 -5.23
CA ALA A 202 -1.96 19.40 -6.04
C ALA A 202 -3.42 19.72 -5.62
N ARG A 203 -3.64 20.32 -4.46
CA ARG A 203 -4.98 20.71 -3.96
C ARG A 203 -5.58 21.94 -4.62
N THR A 204 -4.83 22.70 -5.42
CA THR A 204 -5.29 23.99 -5.99
C THR A 204 -6.06 23.86 -7.30
N ILE A 205 -6.24 22.66 -7.84
CA ILE A 205 -7.10 22.45 -9.02
C ILE A 205 -8.28 21.52 -8.65
N ARG A 206 -9.19 22.00 -7.81
CA ARG A 206 -10.54 21.44 -7.79
C ARG A 206 -11.31 22.07 -8.96
N LEU A 207 -11.84 21.21 -9.85
CA LEU A 207 -12.90 21.56 -10.78
C LEU A 207 -14.08 22.16 -9.99
N GLY A 208 -14.12 23.48 -9.85
CA GLY A 208 -15.16 24.20 -9.12
C GLY A 208 -15.24 25.67 -9.50
N ASP A 209 -14.25 26.21 -10.18
CA ASP A 209 -14.25 27.60 -10.66
C ASP A 209 -14.30 27.65 -12.20
N VAL A 210 -15.34 27.02 -12.78
CA VAL A 210 -15.78 27.39 -14.12
C VAL A 210 -16.93 28.36 -13.90
N ASP A 211 -16.61 29.64 -14.04
CA ASP A 211 -17.56 30.75 -14.09
C ASP A 211 -18.61 30.44 -15.18
N PRO A 212 -19.93 30.40 -14.89
CA PRO A 212 -20.93 30.03 -15.87
C PRO A 212 -21.30 31.18 -16.81
N GLU A 213 -20.47 32.20 -16.99
CA GLU A 213 -20.72 33.30 -17.96
C GLU A 213 -19.50 33.50 -18.90
N LEU A 214 -19.46 32.74 -20.01
CA LEU A 214 -18.97 33.18 -21.33
C LEU A 214 -19.62 32.35 -22.43
#